data_6ca0e06a5bc3d5426dd753be7204efc4
#
_entry.id   6ca0e06a5bc3d5426dd753be7204efc4
#
_cell.length_a   1.000
_cell.length_b   1.000
_cell.length_c   1.000
_cell.angle_alpha   90.00
_cell.angle_beta   90.00
_cell.angle_gamma   90.00
#
_symmetry.space_group_name_H-M   'P 1'
#
loop_
_entity.id
_entity.type
_entity.pdbx_description
1 polymer ?
#
loop_
_entity_poly.entity_id
_entity_poly.type
_entity_poly.pdbx_seq_one_letter_code
_entity_poly.pdbx_strand_id
1 'polypeptide(L)'
;MKLFLLLVNYSWADRDGCEWLTGETGDFVECQPDYYIRGACESGSNKDCQVEGLIGHQAFGIHCCPIKTGFEFGNTRECKWFGGASGDYITCVDGQAAFGRCQTSSKNHSGGDCNNLSHQVKCCESDATVNMEMCGWLFADYGIEVNCPEELVVSGFCGVNSKEDCPNGTFLGIHCCPPE
;
A
#
# COMPACT_ATOMS: atom_id res chain seq x y z
N MET A 1 -26.22 -22.84 -19.69
CA MET A 1 -26.04 -21.38 -19.69
C MET A 1 -25.52 -20.99 -18.30
N LYS A 2 -24.21 -20.83 -18.11
CA LYS A 2 -23.60 -20.44 -16.81
C LYS A 2 -23.57 -18.92 -16.75
N LEU A 3 -24.32 -18.37 -15.80
CA LEU A 3 -24.34 -16.96 -15.49
C LEU A 3 -23.03 -16.63 -14.77
N PHE A 4 -22.12 -15.91 -15.42
CA PHE A 4 -20.96 -15.32 -14.78
C PHE A 4 -21.46 -14.07 -14.05
N LEU A 5 -21.57 -14.16 -12.72
CA LEU A 5 -21.68 -12.98 -11.87
C LEU A 5 -20.30 -12.31 -11.86
N LEU A 6 -20.15 -11.24 -12.60
CA LEU A 6 -19.08 -10.26 -12.40
C LEU A 6 -19.36 -9.58 -11.05
N LEU A 7 -18.60 -9.98 -10.02
CA LEU A 7 -18.50 -9.20 -8.78
C LEU A 7 -17.79 -7.90 -9.15
N VAL A 8 -18.57 -6.86 -9.43
CA VAL A 8 -18.04 -5.51 -9.52
C VAL A 8 -17.71 -5.09 -8.10
N ASN A 9 -16.43 -5.06 -7.76
CA ASN A 9 -15.98 -4.42 -6.53
C ASN A 9 -16.35 -2.95 -6.64
N TYR A 10 -17.34 -2.52 -5.85
CA TYR A 10 -17.67 -1.11 -5.71
C TYR A 10 -16.54 -0.45 -4.93
N SER A 11 -15.64 0.22 -5.62
CA SER A 11 -14.74 1.19 -5.00
C SER A 11 -15.53 2.50 -4.85
N TRP A 12 -15.55 3.04 -3.65
CA TRP A 12 -16.06 4.39 -3.42
C TRP A 12 -14.88 5.35 -3.65
N ALA A 13 -14.92 6.09 -4.75
CA ALA A 13 -13.98 7.17 -4.98
C ALA A 13 -14.33 8.32 -4.02
N ASP A 14 -13.36 8.86 -3.32
CA ASP A 14 -13.51 10.10 -2.58
C ASP A 14 -13.65 11.31 -3.55
N ARG A 15 -13.84 12.53 -3.01
CA ARG A 15 -14.04 13.73 -3.83
C ARG A 15 -12.87 14.02 -4.78
N ASP A 16 -11.69 13.48 -4.50
CA ASP A 16 -10.46 13.67 -5.28
C ASP A 16 -10.24 12.55 -6.32
N GLY A 17 -11.18 11.61 -6.42
CA GLY A 17 -11.09 10.47 -7.32
C GLY A 17 -10.22 9.34 -6.82
N CYS A 18 -9.79 9.40 -5.57
CA CYS A 18 -9.03 8.32 -4.92
C CYS A 18 -9.94 7.13 -4.61
N GLU A 19 -9.38 5.94 -4.58
CA GLU A 19 -10.09 4.71 -4.24
C GLU A 19 -9.28 3.85 -3.29
N TRP A 20 -9.97 3.16 -2.39
CA TRP A 20 -9.36 2.14 -1.57
C TRP A 20 -9.41 0.78 -2.27
N LEU A 21 -8.26 0.15 -2.40
CA LEU A 21 -8.12 -1.22 -2.84
C LEU A 21 -7.70 -2.06 -1.64
N THR A 22 -8.35 -3.20 -1.45
CA THR A 22 -8.09 -4.07 -0.30
C THR A 22 -7.76 -5.46 -0.75
N GLY A 23 -7.00 -6.17 0.08
CA GLY A 23 -6.61 -7.55 -0.12
C GLY A 23 -6.74 -8.38 1.15
N GLU A 24 -6.89 -9.68 0.94
CA GLU A 24 -6.72 -10.67 1.98
C GLU A 24 -5.22 -10.94 2.20
N THR A 25 -4.93 -11.73 3.23
CA THR A 25 -3.57 -12.18 3.51
C THR A 25 -2.93 -12.85 2.30
N GLY A 26 -1.82 -12.30 1.83
CA GLY A 26 -1.05 -12.82 0.71
C GLY A 26 -1.46 -12.30 -0.67
N ASP A 27 -2.51 -11.51 -0.76
CA ASP A 27 -2.90 -10.90 -2.02
C ASP A 27 -1.89 -9.82 -2.45
N PHE A 28 -1.69 -9.74 -3.75
CA PHE A 28 -0.97 -8.65 -4.38
C PHE A 28 -1.97 -7.61 -4.85
N VAL A 29 -2.00 -6.46 -4.18
CA VAL A 29 -2.90 -5.35 -4.49
C VAL A 29 -2.09 -4.23 -5.13
N GLU A 30 -2.55 -3.75 -6.28
CA GLU A 30 -1.85 -2.75 -7.08
C GLU A 30 -2.80 -1.64 -7.50
N CYS A 31 -2.33 -0.40 -7.47
CA CYS A 31 -3.05 0.71 -8.07
C CYS A 31 -3.17 0.52 -9.58
N GLN A 32 -4.28 1.01 -10.15
CA GLN A 32 -4.46 1.05 -11.59
C GLN A 32 -3.37 1.92 -12.26
N PRO A 33 -3.13 1.75 -13.56
CA PRO A 33 -2.32 2.71 -14.32
C PRO A 33 -2.83 4.13 -14.10
N ASP A 34 -1.93 5.10 -14.00
CA ASP A 34 -2.22 6.51 -13.72
C ASP A 34 -2.69 6.81 -12.28
N TYR A 35 -2.55 5.83 -11.35
CA TYR A 35 -2.77 6.01 -9.93
C TYR A 35 -1.49 5.73 -9.15
N TYR A 36 -1.31 6.40 -8.02
CA TYR A 36 -0.23 6.18 -7.07
C TYR A 36 -0.77 5.86 -5.68
N ILE A 37 0.02 5.20 -4.84
CA ILE A 37 -0.36 4.97 -3.45
C ILE A 37 -0.14 6.25 -2.65
N ARG A 38 -1.23 6.76 -2.05
CA ARG A 38 -1.23 7.89 -1.12
C ARG A 38 -1.28 7.46 0.34
N GLY A 39 -1.82 6.30 0.62
CA GLY A 39 -2.02 5.83 1.99
C GLY A 39 -2.21 4.34 2.10
N ALA A 40 -2.33 3.89 3.33
CA ALA A 40 -2.57 2.49 3.63
C ALA A 40 -3.31 2.28 4.95
N CYS A 41 -3.81 1.07 5.12
CA CYS A 41 -4.39 0.57 6.35
C CYS A 41 -3.99 -0.89 6.53
N GLU A 42 -3.82 -1.32 7.76
CA GLU A 42 -3.59 -2.71 8.12
C GLU A 42 -4.58 -3.17 9.19
N SER A 43 -5.21 -4.33 8.97
CA SER A 43 -6.13 -4.89 9.94
C SER A 43 -5.45 -5.88 10.87
N GLY A 44 -5.91 -5.91 12.12
CA GLY A 44 -5.46 -6.87 13.12
C GLY A 44 -6.58 -7.85 13.47
N SER A 45 -6.28 -8.78 14.37
CA SER A 45 -7.20 -9.84 14.77
C SER A 45 -8.56 -9.38 15.32
N ASN A 46 -8.70 -8.10 15.68
CA ASN A 46 -9.90 -7.51 16.27
C ASN A 46 -10.28 -6.13 15.70
N LYS A 47 -9.58 -5.67 14.69
CA LYS A 47 -9.84 -4.37 14.06
C LYS A 47 -9.59 -4.49 12.58
N ASP A 48 -10.65 -4.36 11.81
CA ASP A 48 -10.58 -4.31 10.35
C ASP A 48 -10.22 -2.89 9.90
N CYS A 49 -9.63 -2.79 8.74
CA CYS A 49 -9.52 -1.51 8.06
C CYS A 49 -10.91 -0.90 7.90
N GLN A 50 -11.20 0.13 8.67
CA GLN A 50 -12.49 0.84 8.62
C GLN A 50 -12.49 1.83 7.47
N VAL A 51 -12.38 1.32 6.28
CA VAL A 51 -12.47 2.14 5.08
C VAL A 51 -13.95 2.30 4.73
N GLU A 52 -14.42 3.54 4.56
CA GLU A 52 -15.80 3.82 4.17
C GLU A 52 -16.18 3.03 2.91
N GLY A 53 -17.25 2.25 3.00
CA GLY A 53 -17.81 1.51 1.86
C GLY A 53 -17.28 0.09 1.66
N LEU A 54 -16.31 -0.39 2.42
CA LEU A 54 -15.84 -1.77 2.34
C LEU A 54 -16.58 -2.65 3.36
N ILE A 55 -17.20 -3.70 2.85
CA ILE A 55 -17.90 -4.72 3.65
C ILE A 55 -17.04 -5.98 3.66
N GLY A 56 -16.47 -6.33 4.81
CA GLY A 56 -15.75 -7.60 4.97
C GLY A 56 -14.46 -7.46 5.77
N HIS A 57 -13.93 -8.62 6.20
CA HIS A 57 -12.66 -8.71 6.92
C HIS A 57 -11.52 -8.67 5.91
N GLN A 58 -10.97 -7.50 5.67
CA GLN A 58 -9.82 -7.32 4.80
C GLN A 58 -8.53 -7.27 5.62
N ALA A 59 -7.48 -7.95 5.16
CA ALA A 59 -6.21 -7.99 5.89
C ALA A 59 -5.47 -6.66 5.82
N PHE A 60 -5.52 -5.99 4.68
CA PHE A 60 -4.89 -4.69 4.46
C PHE A 60 -5.57 -3.91 3.33
N GLY A 61 -5.26 -2.63 3.26
CA GLY A 61 -5.69 -1.76 2.18
C GLY A 61 -4.60 -0.80 1.73
N ILE A 62 -4.70 -0.36 0.48
CA ILE A 62 -3.94 0.76 -0.07
C ILE A 62 -4.90 1.79 -0.63
N HIS A 63 -4.59 3.05 -0.43
CA HIS A 63 -5.34 4.19 -0.93
C HIS A 63 -4.69 4.69 -2.22
N CYS A 64 -5.32 4.41 -3.34
CA CYS A 64 -4.85 4.79 -4.67
C CYS A 64 -5.50 6.09 -5.12
N CYS A 65 -4.69 7.06 -5.50
CA CYS A 65 -5.15 8.37 -5.97
C CYS A 65 -4.70 8.62 -7.41
N PRO A 66 -5.54 9.29 -8.24
CA PRO A 66 -5.16 9.61 -9.60
C PRO A 66 -4.00 10.60 -9.61
N ILE A 67 -3.11 10.40 -10.56
CA ILE A 67 -2.00 11.33 -10.81
C ILE A 67 -2.61 12.64 -11.33
N LYS A 68 -2.45 13.73 -10.57
CA LYS A 68 -2.94 15.05 -11.00
C LYS A 68 -2.14 15.52 -12.21
N THR A 69 -2.81 16.12 -13.18
CA THR A 69 -2.17 16.75 -14.34
C THR A 69 -1.12 17.76 -13.90
N GLY A 70 0.12 17.52 -14.26
CA GLY A 70 1.27 18.28 -13.80
C GLY A 70 2.30 17.43 -13.05
N PHE A 71 1.90 16.27 -12.55
CA PHE A 71 2.78 15.20 -12.12
C PHE A 71 2.75 14.13 -13.22
N GLU A 72 3.69 14.19 -14.12
CA GLU A 72 3.84 13.14 -15.12
C GLU A 72 4.62 11.97 -14.49
N PHE A 73 3.94 11.15 -13.70
CA PHE A 73 4.39 9.76 -13.56
C PHE A 73 4.14 9.09 -14.91
N GLY A 74 4.92 9.46 -15.92
CA GLY A 74 4.81 8.91 -17.24
C GLY A 74 5.07 7.41 -17.19
N ASN A 75 4.27 6.67 -17.93
CA ASN A 75 4.36 5.23 -18.22
C ASN A 75 5.33 4.47 -17.31
N THR A 76 4.81 3.80 -16.30
CA THR A 76 5.56 2.89 -15.41
C THR A 76 6.36 1.88 -16.25
N ARG A 77 7.61 2.19 -16.53
CA ARG A 77 8.41 1.45 -17.50
C ARG A 77 9.00 0.17 -16.91
N GLU A 78 9.43 0.23 -15.67
CA GLU A 78 9.93 -0.95 -14.98
C GLU A 78 9.44 -0.97 -13.53
N CYS A 79 8.75 -2.04 -13.17
CA CYS A 79 8.32 -2.28 -11.80
C CYS A 79 8.98 -3.53 -11.24
N LYS A 80 9.38 -3.47 -9.98
CA LYS A 80 9.94 -4.61 -9.24
C LYS A 80 9.29 -4.73 -7.88
N TRP A 81 9.10 -5.97 -7.43
CA TRP A 81 8.68 -6.26 -6.08
C TRP A 81 9.90 -6.38 -5.17
N PHE A 82 9.91 -5.63 -4.10
CA PHE A 82 10.87 -5.71 -3.01
C PHE A 82 10.16 -6.22 -1.78
N GLY A 83 10.80 -7.13 -1.03
CA GLY A 83 10.15 -7.72 0.11
C GLY A 83 11.11 -7.95 1.27
N GLY A 84 10.53 -8.13 2.46
CA GLY A 84 11.26 -8.32 3.70
C GLY A 84 10.51 -9.14 4.73
N ALA A 85 11.17 -9.32 5.85
CA ALA A 85 10.60 -9.92 7.04
C ALA A 85 9.67 -8.93 7.75
N SER A 86 8.96 -9.41 8.78
CA SER A 86 8.16 -8.56 9.66
C SER A 86 9.05 -7.48 10.30
N GLY A 87 8.62 -6.23 10.21
CA GLY A 87 9.35 -5.09 10.76
C GLY A 87 10.42 -4.48 9.86
N ASP A 88 10.75 -5.12 8.75
CA ASP A 88 11.67 -4.53 7.80
C ASP A 88 11.08 -3.26 7.17
N TYR A 89 11.93 -2.26 7.01
CA TYR A 89 11.62 -1.07 6.24
C TYR A 89 11.96 -1.31 4.78
N ILE A 90 10.95 -1.38 3.94
CA ILE A 90 11.14 -1.53 2.51
C ILE A 90 10.84 -0.21 1.86
N THR A 91 11.87 0.43 1.33
CA THR A 91 11.76 1.66 0.54
C THR A 91 12.08 1.37 -0.91
N CYS A 92 11.38 2.05 -1.79
CA CYS A 92 11.74 2.09 -3.19
C CYS A 92 13.10 2.80 -3.33
N VAL A 93 13.88 2.36 -4.30
CA VAL A 93 15.16 3.01 -4.59
C VAL A 93 14.93 4.42 -5.15
N ASP A 94 15.99 5.22 -5.18
CA ASP A 94 15.94 6.63 -5.59
C ASP A 94 15.10 6.84 -6.86
N GLY A 95 14.19 7.78 -6.78
CA GLY A 95 13.32 8.18 -7.88
C GLY A 95 12.09 7.29 -8.12
N GLN A 96 11.90 6.21 -7.34
CA GLN A 96 10.77 5.31 -7.50
C GLN A 96 9.68 5.58 -6.45
N ALA A 97 8.41 5.40 -6.86
CA ALA A 97 7.25 5.40 -5.96
C ALA A 97 6.67 3.98 -5.80
N ALA A 98 5.89 3.80 -4.75
CA ALA A 98 5.18 2.55 -4.50
C ALA A 98 3.83 2.54 -5.24
N PHE A 99 3.57 1.44 -5.96
CA PHE A 99 2.35 1.22 -6.74
C PHE A 99 1.56 -0.02 -6.34
N GLY A 100 2.11 -0.82 -5.44
CA GLY A 100 1.42 -2.01 -4.96
C GLY A 100 2.00 -2.49 -3.64
N ARG A 101 1.23 -3.33 -2.98
CA ARG A 101 1.57 -3.94 -1.71
C ARG A 101 1.07 -5.38 -1.65
N CYS A 102 1.84 -6.24 -0.99
CA CYS A 102 1.41 -7.54 -0.50
C CYS A 102 1.74 -7.65 0.98
N GLN A 103 0.84 -8.21 1.77
CA GLN A 103 0.99 -8.38 3.21
C GLN A 103 0.51 -9.76 3.65
N THR A 104 1.29 -10.44 4.50
CA THR A 104 0.88 -11.70 5.13
C THR A 104 0.42 -11.46 6.57
N SER A 105 -0.52 -12.26 7.05
CA SER A 105 -0.89 -12.23 8.45
C SER A 105 0.10 -13.01 9.31
N SER A 106 0.25 -12.58 10.58
CA SER A 106 1.22 -13.08 11.56
C SER A 106 1.12 -14.57 11.92
N LYS A 107 0.08 -15.26 11.53
CA LYS A 107 -0.23 -16.55 12.14
C LYS A 107 0.00 -17.79 11.30
N ASN A 108 0.21 -17.66 10.02
CA ASN A 108 0.35 -18.83 9.14
C ASN A 108 1.34 -18.58 8.00
N HIS A 109 2.62 -18.64 8.30
CA HIS A 109 3.68 -18.69 7.27
C HIS A 109 3.72 -20.02 6.48
N SER A 110 2.65 -20.78 6.48
CA SER A 110 2.60 -22.08 5.81
C SER A 110 1.93 -22.00 4.46
N GLY A 111 2.43 -21.16 3.56
CA GLY A 111 2.03 -21.37 2.18
C GLY A 111 1.93 -20.13 1.30
N GLY A 112 3.03 -19.74 0.70
CA GLY A 112 2.95 -19.11 -0.62
C GLY A 112 2.60 -17.64 -0.71
N ASP A 113 2.26 -17.03 0.38
CA ASP A 113 1.81 -15.66 0.44
C ASP A 113 3.01 -14.72 0.30
N CYS A 114 2.89 -13.65 -0.47
CA CYS A 114 3.96 -12.67 -0.75
C CYS A 114 5.31 -13.33 -1.09
N ASN A 115 5.33 -14.42 -1.85
CA ASN A 115 6.54 -15.17 -2.24
C ASN A 115 7.39 -15.63 -1.04
N ASN A 116 6.78 -16.09 0.05
CA ASN A 116 7.40 -16.48 1.31
C ASN A 116 8.03 -15.33 2.12
N LEU A 117 7.64 -14.11 1.85
CA LEU A 117 8.04 -12.93 2.62
C LEU A 117 6.87 -12.41 3.45
N SER A 118 7.15 -11.67 4.52
CA SER A 118 6.11 -11.13 5.38
C SER A 118 5.34 -10.00 4.70
N HIS A 119 6.03 -9.19 3.91
CA HIS A 119 5.41 -8.16 3.10
C HIS A 119 6.28 -7.83 1.87
N GLN A 120 5.64 -7.25 0.87
CA GLN A 120 6.30 -6.77 -0.34
C GLN A 120 5.71 -5.44 -0.78
N VAL A 121 6.55 -4.66 -1.44
CA VAL A 121 6.20 -3.38 -2.05
C VAL A 121 6.57 -3.43 -3.53
N LYS A 122 5.64 -3.05 -4.40
CA LYS A 122 5.91 -2.86 -5.81
C LYS A 122 6.40 -1.46 -6.06
N CYS A 123 7.65 -1.32 -6.42
CA CYS A 123 8.27 -0.06 -6.79
C CYS A 123 8.36 0.07 -8.29
N CYS A 124 7.95 1.20 -8.83
CA CYS A 124 7.99 1.46 -10.26
C CYS A 124 8.78 2.73 -10.56
N GLU A 125 9.54 2.69 -11.66
CA GLU A 125 10.15 3.88 -12.20
C GLU A 125 9.08 4.80 -12.78
N SER A 126 9.20 6.08 -12.50
CA SER A 126 8.35 7.13 -13.05
C SER A 126 9.22 8.21 -13.69
N ASP A 127 8.65 9.00 -14.62
CA ASP A 127 9.35 10.14 -15.21
C ASP A 127 9.51 11.29 -14.17
N ALA A 128 8.66 11.30 -13.12
CA ALA A 128 8.85 12.15 -11.94
C ALA A 128 9.69 11.39 -10.91
N THR A 129 10.80 11.96 -10.54
CA THR A 129 11.63 11.42 -9.46
C THR A 129 11.04 11.79 -8.10
N VAL A 130 11.29 10.95 -7.11
CA VAL A 130 10.88 11.19 -5.72
C VAL A 130 12.09 11.74 -4.96
N ASN A 131 11.92 12.88 -4.29
CA ASN A 131 12.99 13.47 -3.48
C ASN A 131 13.13 12.73 -2.15
N MET A 132 14.07 11.79 -2.08
CA MET A 132 14.30 10.96 -0.91
C MET A 132 14.86 11.70 0.31
N GLU A 133 15.46 12.88 0.12
CA GLU A 133 16.01 13.67 1.23
C GLU A 133 14.91 14.37 2.06
N MET A 134 13.73 14.56 1.48
CA MET A 134 12.61 15.23 2.11
C MET A 134 11.50 14.27 2.58
N CYS A 135 11.79 12.99 2.62
CA CYS A 135 10.83 11.97 3.02
C CYS A 135 10.66 11.90 4.54
N GLY A 136 9.50 11.41 4.95
CA GLY A 136 9.19 11.14 6.35
C GLY A 136 8.33 9.88 6.53
N TRP A 137 8.52 9.20 7.65
CA TRP A 137 7.71 8.07 8.03
C TRP A 137 6.49 8.51 8.84
N LEU A 138 5.32 7.99 8.45
CA LEU A 138 4.09 8.06 9.22
C LEU A 138 3.71 6.66 9.68
N PHE A 139 3.22 6.53 10.91
CA PHE A 139 2.93 5.25 11.53
C PHE A 139 1.48 5.20 12.04
N ALA A 140 0.89 4.02 12.00
CA ALA A 140 -0.46 3.77 12.46
C ALA A 140 -0.60 2.42 13.18
N ASP A 141 -1.61 2.35 14.04
CA ASP A 141 -2.07 1.11 14.64
C ASP A 141 -3.01 0.34 13.71
N TYR A 142 -3.32 -0.91 14.06
CA TYR A 142 -4.30 -1.72 13.35
C TYR A 142 -5.67 -1.02 13.23
N GLY A 143 -6.24 -1.10 12.03
CA GLY A 143 -7.53 -0.52 11.69
C GLY A 143 -7.51 0.99 11.53
N ILE A 144 -6.35 1.63 11.65
CA ILE A 144 -6.20 3.07 11.45
C ILE A 144 -5.65 3.32 10.05
N GLU A 145 -6.36 4.17 9.32
CA GLU A 145 -5.89 4.67 8.03
C GLU A 145 -4.77 5.68 8.25
N VAL A 146 -3.71 5.55 7.47
CA VAL A 146 -2.64 6.54 7.39
C VAL A 146 -2.47 6.98 5.94
N ASN A 147 -2.51 8.28 5.72
CA ASN A 147 -2.34 8.88 4.40
C ASN A 147 -1.17 9.87 4.43
N CYS A 148 -0.39 9.90 3.37
CA CYS A 148 0.55 10.97 3.15
C CYS A 148 -0.18 12.30 3.05
N PRO A 149 0.41 13.40 3.55
CA PRO A 149 -0.06 14.74 3.25
C PRO A 149 -0.32 14.95 1.75
N GLU A 150 -1.14 15.94 1.42
CA GLU A 150 -1.38 16.28 0.02
C GLU A 150 -0.05 16.52 -0.70
N GLU A 151 0.01 16.09 -1.94
CA GLU A 151 1.18 16.18 -2.82
C GLU A 151 2.35 15.24 -2.50
N LEU A 152 2.30 14.44 -1.40
CA LEU A 152 3.29 13.42 -1.14
C LEU A 152 2.81 12.04 -1.63
N VAL A 153 3.75 11.25 -2.11
CA VAL A 153 3.51 9.87 -2.55
C VAL A 153 4.16 8.88 -1.60
N VAL A 154 3.61 7.68 -1.52
CA VAL A 154 4.24 6.60 -0.76
C VAL A 154 5.40 6.03 -1.57
N SER A 155 6.59 5.98 -0.96
CA SER A 155 7.78 5.35 -1.52
C SER A 155 8.26 4.13 -0.73
N GLY A 156 7.52 3.71 0.29
CA GLY A 156 7.90 2.54 1.08
C GLY A 156 6.92 2.21 2.20
N PHE A 157 7.13 1.03 2.76
CA PHE A 157 6.32 0.50 3.85
C PHE A 157 7.18 -0.15 4.93
N CYS A 158 6.72 -0.03 6.17
CA CYS A 158 7.04 -0.94 7.26
C CYS A 158 5.76 -1.71 7.58
N GLY A 159 5.80 -3.02 7.48
CA GLY A 159 4.66 -3.88 7.77
C GLY A 159 5.02 -4.91 8.83
N VAL A 160 4.11 -5.19 9.75
CA VAL A 160 4.40 -6.07 10.87
C VAL A 160 3.36 -7.13 11.09
N ASN A 161 3.86 -8.22 11.62
CA ASN A 161 3.08 -9.33 12.13
C ASN A 161 2.99 -9.33 13.67
N SER A 162 3.70 -8.46 14.37
CA SER A 162 3.70 -8.36 15.83
C SER A 162 3.99 -6.94 16.33
N LYS A 163 3.62 -6.65 17.59
CA LYS A 163 3.64 -5.31 18.21
C LYS A 163 4.98 -4.58 18.28
N GLU A 164 6.08 -5.18 17.89
CA GLU A 164 7.40 -4.66 18.24
C GLU A 164 8.24 -4.27 17.02
N ASP A 165 7.69 -4.41 15.82
CA ASP A 165 8.52 -4.44 14.62
C ASP A 165 8.63 -3.07 13.94
N CYS A 166 7.57 -2.26 13.80
CA CYS A 166 7.70 -0.86 13.40
C CYS A 166 7.93 0.05 14.62
N PRO A 167 8.56 1.23 14.49
CA PRO A 167 8.85 2.12 15.60
C PRO A 167 7.63 2.46 16.46
N ASN A 168 7.87 2.67 17.74
CA ASN A 168 6.85 3.02 18.73
C ASN A 168 5.77 1.98 18.96
N GLY A 169 6.01 0.70 18.61
CA GLY A 169 5.02 -0.36 18.79
C GLY A 169 3.84 -0.27 17.83
N THR A 170 4.02 0.37 16.68
CA THR A 170 3.00 0.48 15.64
C THR A 170 3.07 -0.69 14.67
N PHE A 171 2.01 -0.87 13.90
CA PHE A 171 1.84 -2.04 13.02
C PHE A 171 2.00 -1.74 11.54
N LEU A 172 1.89 -0.48 11.17
CA LEU A 172 2.01 0.01 9.81
C LEU A 172 2.85 1.27 9.80
N GLY A 173 3.81 1.33 8.90
CA GLY A 173 4.52 2.55 8.53
C GLY A 173 4.41 2.79 7.04
N ILE A 174 4.20 4.03 6.65
CA ILE A 174 4.32 4.49 5.26
C ILE A 174 5.39 5.56 5.15
N HIS A 175 6.21 5.48 4.12
CA HIS A 175 7.25 6.45 3.81
C HIS A 175 6.74 7.44 2.78
N CYS A 176 6.52 8.67 3.18
CA CYS A 176 5.94 9.73 2.35
C CYS A 176 7.03 10.64 1.80
N CYS A 177 7.06 10.81 0.51
CA CYS A 177 8.07 11.58 -0.20
C CYS A 177 7.44 12.59 -1.15
N PRO A 178 7.99 13.81 -1.29
CA PRO A 178 7.57 14.73 -2.33
C PRO A 178 8.06 14.25 -3.69
N PRO A 179 7.24 14.33 -4.74
CA PRO A 179 7.71 14.19 -6.11
C PRO A 179 8.55 15.41 -6.51
N GLU A 180 9.52 15.22 -7.38
CA GLU A 180 10.36 16.28 -7.99
C GLU A 180 9.86 16.64 -9.38
#